data_0120b4abf363b31c39e77ebada00bd74
#
_entry.id   0120b4abf363b31c39e77ebada00bd74
#
_cell.length_a   1.000
_cell.length_b   1.000
_cell.length_c   1.000
_cell.angle_alpha   90.00
_cell.angle_beta   90.00
_cell.angle_gamma   90.00
#
_symmetry.space_group_name_H-M   'P 1'
#
loop_
_entity.id
_entity.type
_entity.pdbx_description
1 polymer ?
#
loop_
_entity_poly.entity_id
_entity_poly.type
_entity_poly.pdbx_seq_one_letter_code
_entity_poly.pdbx_strand_id
1 'polypeptide(L)'
;MSNRIPDALRNLTLPVISSPMFTVSYPDLVLAECKAGIVGSFPALNARQPELLDEWLTMMNEELDSFKATNPDKRVGPIAVNQISHSSNVRLEQDVETCVKHKVPIIISSLRAPVKEIVDEVHSYGGIILHDVINLRHAMKALEAGVDGLILVAAGAGGHAGTLSPFALLGEVRRHFDGPVVLAGSIATGNSVLAAEVMGADFAYVGTRFIASQEANAREDYKECIVQSGASDVVYSNYFSGVHGNYLKESIRRTGLDPDDLPVGNKSKMSFKDGRSKAKAWKDIWGAGQGVAMINDFPPAEEIVARMKAEYDEAYAKLCNRR
;
A
#
# COMPACT_ATOMS: atom_id res chain seq x y z
N MET A 1 -20.32 8.06 -12.41
CA MET A 1 -18.92 7.58 -12.16
C MET A 1 -18.36 7.16 -13.51
N SER A 2 -17.11 7.51 -13.77
CA SER A 2 -16.43 7.17 -15.02
C SER A 2 -16.42 5.66 -15.24
N ASN A 3 -16.63 5.21 -16.48
CA ASN A 3 -16.62 3.77 -16.86
C ASN A 3 -15.21 3.14 -16.69
N ARG A 4 -14.21 3.94 -16.29
CA ARG A 4 -12.81 3.54 -16.10
C ARG A 4 -12.50 2.84 -14.77
N ILE A 5 -13.40 2.91 -13.79
CA ILE A 5 -13.17 2.28 -12.48
C ILE A 5 -13.71 0.85 -12.49
N PRO A 6 -12.86 -0.17 -12.27
CA PRO A 6 -13.28 -1.56 -12.16
C PRO A 6 -14.29 -1.78 -11.05
N ASP A 7 -15.18 -2.76 -11.20
CA ASP A 7 -16.24 -3.05 -10.24
C ASP A 7 -15.70 -3.36 -8.84
N ALA A 8 -14.56 -4.04 -8.75
CA ALA A 8 -13.89 -4.35 -7.47
C ALA A 8 -13.52 -3.10 -6.65
N LEU A 9 -13.37 -1.94 -7.29
CA LEU A 9 -12.99 -0.67 -6.66
C LEU A 9 -14.16 0.30 -6.49
N ARG A 10 -15.36 -0.12 -6.86
CA ARG A 10 -16.58 0.69 -6.66
C ARG A 10 -17.14 0.46 -5.26
N ASN A 11 -17.95 1.38 -4.80
CA ASN A 11 -18.71 1.24 -3.55
C ASN A 11 -17.87 1.20 -2.26
N LEU A 12 -16.71 1.89 -2.23
CA LEU A 12 -15.94 2.08 -1.02
C LEU A 12 -16.51 3.22 -0.15
N THR A 13 -16.21 3.19 1.15
CA THR A 13 -16.52 4.29 2.10
C THR A 13 -15.70 5.54 1.79
N LEU A 14 -14.42 5.32 1.45
CA LEU A 14 -13.47 6.30 0.95
C LEU A 14 -12.72 5.71 -0.23
N PRO A 15 -12.26 6.50 -1.21
CA PRO A 15 -11.42 6.03 -2.29
C PRO A 15 -9.98 5.77 -1.80
N VAL A 16 -9.85 4.81 -0.90
CA VAL A 16 -8.59 4.47 -0.23
C VAL A 16 -8.28 2.99 -0.41
N ILE A 17 -7.04 2.71 -0.78
CA ILE A 17 -6.41 1.41 -0.74
C ILE A 17 -5.34 1.45 0.35
N SER A 18 -5.44 0.58 1.36
CA SER A 18 -4.35 0.40 2.31
C SER A 18 -3.13 -0.20 1.62
N SER A 19 -1.95 0.32 1.90
CA SER A 19 -0.71 -0.22 1.32
C SER A 19 -0.35 -1.57 1.94
N PRO A 20 0.07 -2.57 1.15
CA PRO A 20 0.56 -3.84 1.69
C PRO A 20 1.92 -3.63 2.36
N MET A 21 1.97 -3.75 3.67
CA MET A 21 3.16 -3.48 4.46
C MET A 21 3.81 -4.77 4.97
N PHE A 22 5.07 -4.98 4.58
CA PHE A 22 5.82 -6.16 4.98
C PHE A 22 5.99 -6.21 6.50
N THR A 23 5.70 -7.35 7.11
CA THR A 23 5.68 -7.62 8.57
C THR A 23 4.60 -6.87 9.36
N VAL A 24 3.82 -6.02 8.74
CA VAL A 24 2.79 -5.19 9.42
C VAL A 24 1.37 -5.58 9.03
N SER A 25 1.09 -5.67 7.72
CA SER A 25 -0.25 -6.03 7.22
C SER A 25 -0.47 -7.54 7.35
N TYR A 26 -1.21 -7.94 8.36
CA TYR A 26 -1.66 -9.30 8.65
C TYR A 26 -3.18 -9.36 8.61
N PRO A 27 -3.82 -10.54 8.69
CA PRO A 27 -5.27 -10.67 8.54
C PRO A 27 -6.10 -9.73 9.41
N ASP A 28 -5.71 -9.49 10.66
CA ASP A 28 -6.46 -8.62 11.57
C ASP A 28 -6.58 -7.20 11.02
N LEU A 29 -5.48 -6.63 10.52
CA LEU A 29 -5.49 -5.30 9.91
C LEU A 29 -6.31 -5.30 8.62
N VAL A 30 -6.08 -6.28 7.74
CA VAL A 30 -6.80 -6.39 6.45
C VAL A 30 -8.31 -6.49 6.66
N LEU A 31 -8.74 -7.32 7.61
CA LEU A 31 -10.16 -7.47 7.97
C LEU A 31 -10.75 -6.17 8.50
N ALA A 32 -10.03 -5.47 9.40
CA ALA A 32 -10.50 -4.21 9.95
C ALA A 32 -10.65 -3.13 8.86
N GLU A 33 -9.70 -3.04 7.93
CA GLU A 33 -9.74 -2.13 6.78
C GLU A 33 -10.91 -2.46 5.83
N CYS A 34 -11.08 -3.74 5.48
CA CYS A 34 -12.19 -4.18 4.63
C CYS A 34 -13.55 -3.92 5.29
N LYS A 35 -13.71 -4.24 6.58
CA LYS A 35 -14.94 -3.98 7.36
C LYS A 35 -15.24 -2.47 7.50
N ALA A 36 -14.21 -1.63 7.51
CA ALA A 36 -14.36 -0.17 7.48
C ALA A 36 -14.72 0.38 6.08
N GLY A 37 -14.75 -0.47 5.06
CA GLY A 37 -15.19 -0.13 3.70
C GLY A 37 -14.12 0.47 2.80
N ILE A 38 -12.85 0.22 3.06
CA ILE A 38 -11.72 0.51 2.17
C ILE A 38 -11.09 -0.78 1.67
N VAL A 39 -10.21 -0.71 0.68
CA VAL A 39 -9.45 -1.88 0.24
C VAL A 39 -8.41 -2.23 1.29
N GLY A 40 -8.53 -3.42 1.87
CA GLY A 40 -7.51 -3.97 2.77
C GLY A 40 -6.47 -4.76 2.00
N SER A 41 -5.18 -4.58 2.30
CA SER A 41 -4.15 -5.27 1.54
C SER A 41 -3.00 -5.82 2.40
N PHE A 42 -2.37 -6.89 1.90
CA PHE A 42 -1.18 -7.47 2.52
C PHE A 42 -0.23 -8.08 1.48
N PRO A 43 1.08 -8.16 1.77
CA PRO A 43 2.02 -8.90 0.95
C PRO A 43 1.84 -10.41 1.11
N ALA A 44 1.77 -11.18 0.02
CA ALA A 44 1.73 -12.65 0.08
C ALA A 44 2.90 -13.22 0.91
N LEU A 45 4.07 -12.58 0.84
CA LEU A 45 5.27 -12.97 1.60
C LEU A 45 5.14 -12.78 3.13
N ASN A 46 4.09 -12.14 3.64
CA ASN A 46 3.81 -12.11 5.09
C ASN A 46 3.31 -13.47 5.58
N ALA A 47 2.58 -14.21 4.77
CA ALA A 47 2.33 -15.63 4.97
C ALA A 47 3.63 -16.40 4.72
N ARG A 48 4.39 -16.68 5.78
CA ARG A 48 5.77 -17.20 5.68
C ARG A 48 5.87 -18.57 5.02
N GLN A 49 4.83 -19.35 5.07
CA GLN A 49 4.68 -20.65 4.38
C GLN A 49 3.59 -20.51 3.32
N PRO A 50 3.73 -21.15 2.15
CA PRO A 50 2.72 -21.05 1.08
C PRO A 50 1.31 -21.47 1.54
N GLU A 51 1.22 -22.51 2.35
CA GLU A 51 -0.04 -23.05 2.87
C GLU A 51 -0.78 -22.01 3.73
N LEU A 52 -0.03 -21.17 4.44
CA LEU A 52 -0.59 -20.12 5.30
C LEU A 52 -1.31 -19.03 4.48
N LEU A 53 -0.91 -18.79 3.22
CA LEU A 53 -1.64 -17.87 2.35
C LEU A 53 -3.04 -18.39 2.02
N ASP A 54 -3.16 -19.70 1.76
CA ASP A 54 -4.44 -20.35 1.51
C ASP A 54 -5.36 -20.32 2.74
N GLU A 55 -4.79 -20.59 3.92
CA GLU A 55 -5.51 -20.52 5.20
C GLU A 55 -6.00 -19.08 5.49
N TRP A 56 -5.15 -18.07 5.30
CA TRP A 56 -5.53 -16.67 5.52
C TRP A 56 -6.63 -16.22 4.58
N LEU A 57 -6.54 -16.54 3.30
CA LEU A 57 -7.55 -16.14 2.32
C LEU A 57 -8.87 -16.86 2.58
N THR A 58 -8.85 -18.14 2.98
CA THR A 58 -10.06 -18.87 3.39
C THR A 58 -10.73 -18.17 4.56
N MET A 59 -9.99 -17.99 5.65
CA MET A 59 -10.50 -17.38 6.89
C MET A 59 -11.02 -15.96 6.66
N MET A 60 -10.27 -15.12 5.93
CA MET A 60 -10.67 -13.73 5.68
C MET A 60 -11.92 -13.65 4.80
N ASN A 61 -12.06 -14.50 3.79
CA ASN A 61 -13.26 -14.54 2.94
C ASN A 61 -14.49 -14.95 3.76
N GLU A 62 -14.39 -16.01 4.55
CA GLU A 62 -15.48 -16.48 5.42
C GLU A 62 -15.92 -15.40 6.42
N GLU A 63 -14.96 -14.72 7.04
CA GLU A 63 -15.21 -13.63 8.00
C GLU A 63 -15.87 -12.41 7.34
N LEU A 64 -15.40 -12.01 6.15
CA LEU A 64 -16.00 -10.89 5.42
C LEU A 64 -17.39 -11.22 4.90
N ASP A 65 -17.64 -12.46 4.46
CA ASP A 65 -18.97 -12.89 4.01
C ASP A 65 -19.95 -12.96 5.18
N SER A 66 -19.54 -13.48 6.34
CA SER A 66 -20.30 -13.44 7.58
C SER A 66 -20.62 -12.01 8.01
N PHE A 67 -19.62 -11.12 7.95
CA PHE A 67 -19.79 -9.71 8.30
C PHE A 67 -20.78 -9.00 7.36
N LYS A 68 -20.70 -9.22 6.03
CA LYS A 68 -21.65 -8.69 5.06
C LYS A 68 -23.07 -9.15 5.34
N ALA A 69 -23.26 -10.45 5.63
CA ALA A 69 -24.55 -11.03 5.93
C ALA A 69 -25.22 -10.42 7.17
N THR A 70 -24.43 -10.10 8.20
CA THR A 70 -24.89 -9.52 9.45
C THR A 70 -24.97 -7.98 9.45
N ASN A 71 -24.33 -7.33 8.46
CA ASN A 71 -24.28 -5.86 8.33
C ASN A 71 -24.60 -5.42 6.89
N PRO A 72 -25.84 -5.67 6.38
CA PRO A 72 -26.19 -5.44 4.97
C PRO A 72 -26.09 -3.97 4.53
N ASP A 73 -26.19 -3.03 5.46
CA ASP A 73 -26.11 -1.58 5.21
C ASP A 73 -24.65 -1.05 5.22
N LYS A 74 -23.70 -1.84 5.69
CA LYS A 74 -22.28 -1.42 5.70
C LYS A 74 -21.61 -1.72 4.36
N ARG A 75 -20.80 -0.77 3.90
CA ARG A 75 -19.89 -1.01 2.78
C ARG A 75 -18.72 -1.85 3.27
N VAL A 76 -18.40 -2.89 2.54
CA VAL A 76 -17.25 -3.76 2.83
C VAL A 76 -16.29 -3.70 1.64
N GLY A 77 -15.05 -3.31 1.89
CA GLY A 77 -14.01 -3.26 0.87
C GLY A 77 -13.50 -4.66 0.49
N PRO A 78 -12.90 -4.81 -0.69
CA PRO A 78 -12.28 -6.06 -1.13
C PRO A 78 -10.89 -6.25 -0.51
N ILE A 79 -10.43 -7.51 -0.53
CA ILE A 79 -9.04 -7.87 -0.22
C ILE A 79 -8.18 -7.61 -1.45
N ALA A 80 -6.98 -7.09 -1.25
CA ALA A 80 -5.92 -7.03 -2.24
C ALA A 80 -4.67 -7.78 -1.73
N VAL A 81 -4.03 -8.56 -2.62
CA VAL A 81 -2.80 -9.29 -2.30
C VAL A 81 -1.64 -8.76 -3.12
N ASN A 82 -0.57 -8.36 -2.42
CA ASN A 82 0.63 -7.89 -3.10
C ASN A 82 1.56 -9.04 -3.46
N GLN A 83 2.01 -9.05 -4.72
CA GLN A 83 2.93 -10.00 -5.31
C GLN A 83 4.23 -9.27 -5.72
N ILE A 84 5.34 -9.74 -5.19
CA ILE A 84 6.67 -9.22 -5.56
C ILE A 84 7.12 -9.88 -6.84
N SER A 85 7.05 -9.17 -7.95
CA SER A 85 7.45 -9.62 -9.28
C SER A 85 8.98 -9.49 -9.46
N HIS A 86 9.74 -10.40 -8.87
CA HIS A 86 11.21 -10.41 -8.92
C HIS A 86 11.75 -11.84 -8.98
N SER A 87 12.85 -12.05 -9.73
CA SER A 87 13.46 -13.38 -9.91
C SER A 87 13.94 -14.06 -8.63
N SER A 88 14.12 -13.33 -7.54
CA SER A 88 14.44 -13.90 -6.22
C SER A 88 13.21 -14.36 -5.44
N ASN A 89 11.99 -14.02 -5.88
CA ASN A 89 10.76 -14.52 -5.29
C ASN A 89 10.43 -15.89 -5.91
N VAL A 90 10.93 -16.94 -5.30
CA VAL A 90 10.72 -18.34 -5.77
C VAL A 90 9.29 -18.84 -5.53
N ARG A 91 8.46 -18.08 -4.81
CA ARG A 91 7.08 -18.43 -4.47
C ARG A 91 6.04 -17.79 -5.40
N LEU A 92 6.48 -16.89 -6.29
CA LEU A 92 5.56 -16.03 -7.05
C LEU A 92 4.46 -16.83 -7.76
N GLU A 93 4.81 -17.89 -8.49
CA GLU A 93 3.86 -18.71 -9.22
C GLU A 93 2.84 -19.38 -8.27
N GLN A 94 3.32 -20.05 -7.22
CA GLN A 94 2.48 -20.72 -6.23
C GLN A 94 1.56 -19.73 -5.47
N ASP A 95 2.08 -18.55 -5.10
CA ASP A 95 1.29 -17.54 -4.43
C ASP A 95 0.21 -16.94 -5.36
N VAL A 96 0.50 -16.81 -6.67
CA VAL A 96 -0.48 -16.39 -7.68
C VAL A 96 -1.55 -17.46 -7.88
N GLU A 97 -1.18 -18.75 -8.03
CA GLU A 97 -2.12 -19.86 -8.12
C GLU A 97 -3.10 -19.88 -6.92
N THR A 98 -2.58 -19.64 -5.71
CA THR A 98 -3.41 -19.52 -4.51
C THR A 98 -4.38 -18.34 -4.60
N CYS A 99 -3.92 -17.17 -5.07
CA CYS A 99 -4.80 -16.03 -5.28
C CYS A 99 -5.88 -16.29 -6.34
N VAL A 100 -5.54 -16.99 -7.43
CA VAL A 100 -6.49 -17.40 -8.48
C VAL A 100 -7.54 -18.37 -7.92
N LYS A 101 -7.12 -19.37 -7.14
CA LYS A 101 -8.02 -20.32 -6.45
C LYS A 101 -9.08 -19.58 -5.61
N HIS A 102 -8.66 -18.55 -4.87
CA HIS A 102 -9.55 -17.75 -4.03
C HIS A 102 -10.22 -16.58 -4.77
N LYS A 103 -9.98 -16.43 -6.06
CA LYS A 103 -10.49 -15.33 -6.89
C LYS A 103 -10.26 -13.96 -6.23
N VAL A 104 -9.04 -13.75 -5.74
CA VAL A 104 -8.67 -12.48 -5.08
C VAL A 104 -8.99 -11.30 -5.99
N PRO A 105 -9.85 -10.35 -5.58
CA PRO A 105 -10.36 -9.32 -6.48
C PRO A 105 -9.27 -8.40 -7.05
N ILE A 106 -8.22 -8.15 -6.28
CA ILE A 106 -7.17 -7.19 -6.63
C ILE A 106 -5.80 -7.80 -6.35
N ILE A 107 -4.98 -7.89 -7.37
CA ILE A 107 -3.54 -8.18 -7.23
C ILE A 107 -2.76 -6.88 -7.34
N ILE A 108 -1.87 -6.62 -6.39
CA ILE A 108 -0.92 -5.51 -6.43
C ILE A 108 0.44 -6.08 -6.80
N SER A 109 0.94 -5.79 -8.00
CA SER A 109 2.27 -6.23 -8.40
C SER A 109 3.33 -5.15 -8.17
N SER A 110 4.50 -5.55 -7.69
CA SER A 110 5.57 -4.60 -7.32
C SER A 110 6.91 -4.99 -7.93
N LEU A 111 7.79 -4.03 -8.14
CA LEU A 111 9.16 -4.06 -8.67
C LEU A 111 9.23 -4.20 -10.19
N ARG A 112 8.97 -5.35 -10.77
CA ARG A 112 8.91 -5.55 -12.23
C ARG A 112 7.46 -5.70 -12.66
N ALA A 113 7.16 -5.24 -13.87
CA ALA A 113 5.86 -5.52 -14.48
C ALA A 113 5.59 -7.04 -14.48
N PRO A 114 4.36 -7.48 -14.21
CA PRO A 114 4.00 -8.89 -14.21
C PRO A 114 4.19 -9.48 -15.62
N VAL A 115 4.43 -10.77 -15.69
CA VAL A 115 4.42 -11.50 -16.97
C VAL A 115 2.99 -11.69 -17.45
N LYS A 116 2.83 -11.84 -18.76
CA LYS A 116 1.50 -11.94 -19.38
C LYS A 116 0.67 -13.08 -18.84
N GLU A 117 1.28 -14.21 -18.55
CA GLU A 117 0.62 -15.40 -18.01
C GLU A 117 -0.10 -15.09 -16.69
N ILE A 118 0.54 -14.34 -15.78
CA ILE A 118 -0.07 -13.91 -14.51
C ILE A 118 -1.23 -12.95 -14.77
N VAL A 119 -1.10 -12.05 -15.74
CA VAL A 119 -2.18 -11.12 -16.10
C VAL A 119 -3.38 -11.89 -16.62
N ASP A 120 -3.17 -12.81 -17.56
CA ASP A 120 -4.23 -13.63 -18.15
C ASP A 120 -4.95 -14.50 -17.09
N GLU A 121 -4.21 -15.09 -16.14
CA GLU A 121 -4.78 -15.88 -15.05
C GLU A 121 -5.68 -15.03 -14.13
N VAL A 122 -5.23 -13.86 -13.72
CA VAL A 122 -6.01 -12.95 -12.88
C VAL A 122 -7.26 -12.46 -13.62
N HIS A 123 -7.13 -12.09 -14.88
CA HIS A 123 -8.27 -11.67 -15.70
C HIS A 123 -9.27 -12.81 -15.96
N SER A 124 -8.84 -14.08 -15.95
CA SER A 124 -9.71 -15.23 -16.24
C SER A 124 -10.91 -15.36 -15.29
N TYR A 125 -10.81 -14.87 -14.07
CA TYR A 125 -11.89 -14.84 -13.08
C TYR A 125 -12.48 -13.47 -12.81
N GLY A 126 -12.05 -12.43 -13.53
CA GLY A 126 -12.51 -11.05 -13.37
C GLY A 126 -11.77 -10.25 -12.30
N GLY A 127 -10.62 -10.74 -11.82
CA GLY A 127 -9.70 -9.98 -10.98
C GLY A 127 -8.99 -8.87 -11.75
N ILE A 128 -8.41 -7.93 -11.04
CA ILE A 128 -7.63 -6.81 -11.62
C ILE A 128 -6.21 -6.76 -11.07
N ILE A 129 -5.31 -6.19 -11.85
CA ILE A 129 -3.92 -5.96 -11.44
C ILE A 129 -3.62 -4.47 -11.39
N LEU A 130 -3.19 -4.00 -10.22
CA LEU A 130 -2.59 -2.69 -10.03
C LEU A 130 -1.07 -2.84 -9.91
N HIS A 131 -0.29 -1.93 -10.48
CA HIS A 131 1.18 -2.02 -10.45
C HIS A 131 1.85 -0.77 -9.90
N ASP A 132 2.82 -0.97 -8.99
CA ASP A 132 3.62 0.09 -8.36
C ASP A 132 4.62 0.69 -9.35
N VAL A 133 4.54 2.01 -9.58
CA VAL A 133 5.45 2.73 -10.47
C VAL A 133 5.97 4.02 -9.82
N ILE A 134 7.19 4.42 -10.17
CA ILE A 134 7.85 5.61 -9.63
C ILE A 134 8.17 6.67 -10.71
N ASN A 135 7.88 6.39 -11.97
CA ASN A 135 8.10 7.29 -13.11
C ASN A 135 7.30 6.83 -14.35
N LEU A 136 7.20 7.67 -15.35
CA LEU A 136 6.46 7.39 -16.59
C LEU A 136 7.01 6.15 -17.33
N ARG A 137 8.33 5.96 -17.39
CA ARG A 137 8.92 4.78 -18.05
C ARG A 137 8.44 3.46 -17.41
N HIS A 138 8.33 3.42 -16.07
CA HIS A 138 7.79 2.24 -15.37
C HIS A 138 6.30 2.09 -15.65
N ALA A 139 5.54 3.20 -15.65
CA ALA A 139 4.12 3.21 -15.98
C ALA A 139 3.86 2.61 -17.37
N MET A 140 4.56 3.08 -18.40
CA MET A 140 4.38 2.58 -19.78
C MET A 140 4.69 1.09 -19.88
N LYS A 141 5.75 0.59 -19.22
CA LYS A 141 6.08 -0.84 -19.19
C LYS A 141 5.03 -1.69 -18.49
N ALA A 142 4.42 -1.17 -17.43
CA ALA A 142 3.34 -1.87 -16.74
C ALA A 142 2.09 -1.96 -17.63
N LEU A 143 1.74 -0.88 -18.31
CA LEU A 143 0.61 -0.86 -19.26
C LEU A 143 0.84 -1.80 -20.46
N GLU A 144 2.08 -1.85 -21.00
CA GLU A 144 2.45 -2.81 -22.03
C GLU A 144 2.30 -4.27 -21.57
N ALA A 145 2.48 -4.55 -20.28
CA ALA A 145 2.27 -5.87 -19.69
C ALA A 145 0.78 -6.20 -19.47
N GLY A 146 -0.13 -5.24 -19.63
CA GLY A 146 -1.58 -5.45 -19.55
C GLY A 146 -2.18 -5.24 -18.17
N VAL A 147 -1.53 -4.49 -17.26
CA VAL A 147 -2.12 -4.15 -15.95
C VAL A 147 -3.31 -3.21 -16.10
N ASP A 148 -4.29 -3.32 -15.20
CA ASP A 148 -5.53 -2.54 -15.23
C ASP A 148 -5.39 -1.13 -14.67
N GLY A 149 -4.44 -0.94 -13.76
CA GLY A 149 -4.22 0.36 -13.11
C GLY A 149 -2.82 0.55 -12.58
N LEU A 150 -2.50 1.79 -12.23
CA LEU A 150 -1.18 2.20 -11.78
C LEU A 150 -1.23 2.75 -10.36
N ILE A 151 -0.27 2.33 -9.52
CA ILE A 151 -0.02 2.90 -8.21
C ILE A 151 1.22 3.78 -8.31
N LEU A 152 1.03 5.10 -8.21
CA LEU A 152 2.10 6.08 -8.32
C LEU A 152 2.78 6.25 -6.96
N VAL A 153 3.94 5.62 -6.78
CA VAL A 153 4.69 5.70 -5.52
C VAL A 153 5.62 6.92 -5.57
N ALA A 154 5.04 8.07 -5.25
CA ALA A 154 5.68 9.38 -5.34
C ALA A 154 6.61 9.67 -4.13
N ALA A 155 7.27 10.81 -4.18
CA ALA A 155 8.05 11.32 -3.06
C ALA A 155 7.21 11.41 -1.78
N GLY A 156 7.81 11.03 -0.65
CA GLY A 156 7.14 11.01 0.65
C GLY A 156 6.34 9.74 0.97
N ALA A 157 6.27 8.76 0.05
CA ALA A 157 5.73 7.45 0.37
C ALA A 157 6.68 6.66 1.29
N GLY A 158 6.14 5.87 2.23
CA GLY A 158 6.93 5.00 3.11
C GLY A 158 7.50 3.78 2.39
N GLY A 159 8.57 3.21 2.90
CA GLY A 159 9.23 2.10 2.26
C GLY A 159 9.85 2.49 0.92
N HIS A 160 9.94 1.55 -0.02
CA HIS A 160 10.47 1.85 -1.36
C HIS A 160 9.65 2.92 -2.06
N ALA A 161 10.29 3.99 -2.50
CA ALA A 161 9.62 5.16 -3.08
C ALA A 161 10.45 5.82 -4.17
N GLY A 162 9.75 6.54 -5.06
CA GLY A 162 10.35 7.45 -6.02
C GLY A 162 10.69 8.82 -5.40
N THR A 163 11.29 9.67 -6.22
CA THR A 163 11.68 11.04 -5.86
C THR A 163 10.82 12.11 -6.54
N LEU A 164 9.95 11.71 -7.47
CA LEU A 164 9.09 12.66 -8.15
C LEU A 164 7.97 13.14 -7.23
N SER A 165 7.72 14.45 -7.28
CA SER A 165 6.57 15.05 -6.60
C SER A 165 5.26 14.38 -7.04
N PRO A 166 4.30 14.14 -6.14
CA PRO A 166 2.97 13.65 -6.50
C PRO A 166 2.31 14.46 -7.62
N PHE A 167 2.43 15.79 -7.58
CA PHE A 167 1.89 16.69 -8.60
C PHE A 167 2.49 16.44 -10.00
N ALA A 168 3.82 16.28 -10.06
CA ALA A 168 4.51 16.07 -11.31
C ALA A 168 4.23 14.68 -11.88
N LEU A 169 4.38 13.63 -11.05
CA LEU A 169 4.22 12.24 -11.50
C LEU A 169 2.79 11.95 -11.96
N LEU A 170 1.79 12.39 -11.19
CA LEU A 170 0.39 12.19 -11.54
C LEU A 170 0.02 12.94 -12.82
N GLY A 171 0.40 14.22 -12.93
CA GLY A 171 0.15 15.02 -14.12
C GLY A 171 0.81 14.44 -15.36
N GLU A 172 2.03 13.91 -15.26
CA GLU A 172 2.74 13.27 -16.37
C GLU A 172 2.04 11.97 -16.80
N VAL A 173 1.70 11.08 -15.86
CA VAL A 173 1.05 9.80 -16.16
C VAL A 173 -0.34 10.01 -16.77
N ARG A 174 -1.13 10.96 -16.27
CA ARG A 174 -2.48 11.26 -16.79
C ARG A 174 -2.50 11.75 -18.24
N ARG A 175 -1.39 12.24 -18.77
CA ARG A 175 -1.27 12.57 -20.21
C ARG A 175 -1.21 11.33 -21.10
N HIS A 176 -0.97 10.15 -20.54
CA HIS A 176 -0.75 8.90 -21.27
C HIS A 176 -1.70 7.78 -20.85
N PHE A 177 -2.42 7.93 -19.74
CA PHE A 177 -3.27 6.87 -19.21
C PHE A 177 -4.54 7.43 -18.54
N ASP A 178 -5.70 6.96 -19.05
CA ASP A 178 -7.04 7.34 -18.55
C ASP A 178 -7.67 6.29 -17.62
N GLY A 179 -7.01 5.16 -17.41
CA GLY A 179 -7.49 4.11 -16.51
C GLY A 179 -7.29 4.44 -15.01
N PRO A 180 -7.49 3.47 -14.13
CA PRO A 180 -7.40 3.66 -12.68
C PRO A 180 -6.00 4.08 -12.24
N VAL A 181 -5.90 5.17 -11.48
CA VAL A 181 -4.64 5.65 -10.90
C VAL A 181 -4.81 5.83 -9.39
N VAL A 182 -3.91 5.20 -8.66
CA VAL A 182 -3.80 5.28 -7.20
C VAL A 182 -2.58 6.13 -6.86
N LEU A 183 -2.70 7.11 -5.98
CA LEU A 183 -1.60 7.99 -5.59
C LEU A 183 -1.09 7.65 -4.19
N ALA A 184 0.21 7.39 -4.07
CA ALA A 184 0.93 7.24 -2.81
C ALA A 184 1.89 8.40 -2.58
N GLY A 185 2.08 8.77 -1.33
CA GLY A 185 3.05 9.79 -0.90
C GLY A 185 2.43 10.83 0.04
N SER A 186 2.83 10.78 1.30
CA SER A 186 2.41 11.71 2.35
C SER A 186 0.89 11.81 2.59
N ILE A 187 0.12 10.75 2.28
CA ILE A 187 -1.33 10.70 2.48
C ILE A 187 -1.63 10.01 3.82
N ALA A 188 -2.25 10.74 4.76
CA ALA A 188 -2.58 10.23 6.10
C ALA A 188 -3.90 10.80 6.67
N THR A 189 -4.58 11.69 5.97
CA THR A 189 -5.82 12.38 6.40
C THR A 189 -6.86 12.39 5.29
N GLY A 190 -8.13 12.62 5.63
CA GLY A 190 -9.19 12.78 4.65
C GLY A 190 -8.97 13.97 3.71
N ASN A 191 -8.36 15.05 4.22
CA ASN A 191 -7.97 16.21 3.39
C ASN A 191 -6.97 15.80 2.30
N SER A 192 -5.99 14.96 2.63
CA SER A 192 -4.99 14.49 1.65
C SER A 192 -5.57 13.48 0.66
N VAL A 193 -6.58 12.69 1.05
CA VAL A 193 -7.35 11.84 0.12
C VAL A 193 -8.09 12.70 -0.89
N LEU A 194 -8.83 13.72 -0.45
CA LEU A 194 -9.53 14.64 -1.35
C LEU A 194 -8.55 15.39 -2.26
N ALA A 195 -7.39 15.81 -1.75
CA ALA A 195 -6.37 16.47 -2.56
C ALA A 195 -5.87 15.55 -3.69
N ALA A 196 -5.67 14.26 -3.44
CA ALA A 196 -5.28 13.29 -4.46
C ALA A 196 -6.34 13.18 -5.58
N GLU A 197 -7.63 13.15 -5.23
CA GLU A 197 -8.73 13.14 -6.23
C GLU A 197 -8.80 14.44 -7.03
N VAL A 198 -8.67 15.60 -6.38
CA VAL A 198 -8.66 16.91 -7.05
C VAL A 198 -7.50 17.03 -8.04
N MET A 199 -6.36 16.40 -7.72
CA MET A 199 -5.21 16.32 -8.62
C MET A 199 -5.42 15.37 -9.81
N GLY A 200 -6.44 14.49 -9.75
CA GLY A 200 -6.79 13.55 -10.82
C GLY A 200 -6.46 12.08 -10.53
N ALA A 201 -6.07 11.71 -9.31
CA ALA A 201 -6.03 10.31 -8.90
C ALA A 201 -7.46 9.78 -8.70
N ASP A 202 -7.67 8.49 -8.83
CA ASP A 202 -8.95 7.85 -8.52
C ASP A 202 -8.99 7.34 -7.08
N PHE A 203 -7.82 7.00 -6.53
CA PHE A 203 -7.67 6.45 -5.17
C PHE A 203 -6.41 6.99 -4.49
N ALA A 204 -6.45 7.04 -3.17
CA ALA A 204 -5.29 7.28 -2.33
C ALA A 204 -4.71 5.95 -1.83
N TYR A 205 -3.37 5.84 -1.77
CA TYR A 205 -2.65 4.69 -1.23
C TYR A 205 -2.07 5.06 0.12
N VAL A 206 -2.57 4.47 1.18
CA VAL A 206 -2.28 4.88 2.56
C VAL A 206 -1.61 3.73 3.32
N GLY A 207 -0.36 3.93 3.75
CA GLY A 207 0.38 2.93 4.53
C GLY A 207 0.63 3.37 5.96
N THR A 208 1.47 4.37 6.16
CA THR A 208 1.98 4.78 7.48
C THR A 208 0.89 5.08 8.50
N ARG A 209 -0.26 5.64 8.09
CA ARG A 209 -1.41 5.86 8.97
C ARG A 209 -1.92 4.54 9.57
N PHE A 210 -1.95 3.46 8.79
CA PHE A 210 -2.41 2.15 9.24
C PHE A 210 -1.35 1.34 10.00
N ILE A 211 -0.05 1.66 9.88
CA ILE A 211 0.95 1.12 10.83
C ILE A 211 0.60 1.54 12.25
N ALA A 212 0.18 2.80 12.42
CA ALA A 212 -0.30 3.35 13.67
C ALA A 212 -1.81 3.05 13.86
N SER A 213 -2.17 1.76 13.89
CA SER A 213 -3.49 1.24 14.26
C SER A 213 -3.36 0.11 15.27
N GLN A 214 -4.44 -0.23 15.97
CA GLN A 214 -4.42 -1.31 16.96
C GLN A 214 -4.17 -2.67 16.32
N GLU A 215 -4.77 -2.94 15.16
CA GLU A 215 -4.73 -4.22 14.44
C GLU A 215 -3.43 -4.46 13.66
N ALA A 216 -2.63 -3.41 13.44
CA ALA A 216 -1.35 -3.55 12.75
C ALA A 216 -0.38 -4.44 13.55
N ASN A 217 0.22 -5.44 12.89
CA ASN A 217 1.26 -6.29 13.47
C ASN A 217 2.60 -5.53 13.56
N ALA A 218 2.55 -4.32 14.10
CA ALA A 218 3.70 -3.48 14.39
C ALA A 218 3.96 -3.45 15.89
N ARG A 219 5.24 -3.44 16.27
CA ARG A 219 5.64 -3.27 17.67
C ARG A 219 5.12 -1.94 18.21
N GLU A 220 4.81 -1.89 19.49
CA GLU A 220 4.30 -0.66 20.11
C GLU A 220 5.27 0.51 20.00
N ASP A 221 6.57 0.24 20.23
CA ASP A 221 7.61 1.26 20.07
C ASP A 221 7.77 1.79 18.64
N TYR A 222 7.37 1.01 17.62
CA TYR A 222 7.28 1.49 16.25
C TYR A 222 6.07 2.43 16.07
N LYS A 223 4.91 2.06 16.59
CA LYS A 223 3.70 2.90 16.55
C LYS A 223 3.92 4.22 17.31
N GLU A 224 4.53 4.15 18.49
CA GLU A 224 4.92 5.35 19.28
C GLU A 224 5.91 6.23 18.52
N CYS A 225 6.92 5.63 17.88
CA CYS A 225 7.88 6.37 17.06
C CYS A 225 7.20 7.11 15.91
N ILE A 226 6.21 6.51 15.24
CA ILE A 226 5.41 7.19 14.21
C ILE A 226 4.70 8.41 14.78
N VAL A 227 4.02 8.26 15.94
CA VAL A 227 3.27 9.34 16.58
C VAL A 227 4.16 10.50 17.04
N GLN A 228 5.41 10.20 17.42
CA GLN A 228 6.38 11.19 17.89
C GLN A 228 7.20 11.83 16.76
N SER A 229 7.11 11.32 15.51
CA SER A 229 7.94 11.77 14.40
C SER A 229 7.28 12.87 13.57
N GLY A 230 8.10 13.82 13.10
CA GLY A 230 7.74 14.76 12.07
C GLY A 230 8.23 14.34 10.68
N ALA A 231 7.86 15.08 9.64
CA ALA A 231 8.27 14.78 8.27
C ALA A 231 9.80 14.80 8.07
N SER A 232 10.52 15.64 8.85
CA SER A 232 11.99 15.73 8.85
C SER A 232 12.70 14.53 9.50
N ASP A 233 11.95 13.70 10.25
CA ASP A 233 12.47 12.48 10.87
C ASP A 233 12.43 11.26 9.93
N VAL A 234 12.05 11.48 8.67
CA VAL A 234 12.09 10.48 7.61
C VAL A 234 13.32 10.72 6.73
N VAL A 235 14.16 9.68 6.55
CA VAL A 235 15.34 9.71 5.68
C VAL A 235 15.13 8.83 4.46
N TYR A 236 15.56 9.31 3.29
CA TYR A 236 15.54 8.58 2.03
C TYR A 236 16.89 7.95 1.75
N SER A 237 16.98 6.62 1.76
CA SER A 237 18.24 5.90 1.61
C SER A 237 18.05 4.56 0.89
N ASN A 238 19.10 4.09 0.20
CA ASN A 238 19.15 2.74 -0.38
C ASN A 238 20.03 1.77 0.42
N TYR A 239 20.56 2.21 1.56
CA TYR A 239 21.54 1.46 2.33
C TYR A 239 21.01 0.10 2.81
N PHE A 240 19.76 0.04 3.27
CA PHE A 240 19.20 -1.13 3.95
C PHE A 240 18.74 -2.25 3.01
N SER A 241 18.18 -1.90 1.86
CA SER A 241 17.58 -2.86 0.92
C SER A 241 18.21 -2.88 -0.47
N GLY A 242 19.15 -1.98 -0.74
CA GLY A 242 19.72 -1.76 -2.07
C GLY A 242 18.80 -0.96 -3.02
N VAL A 243 17.55 -0.71 -2.62
CA VAL A 243 16.58 0.15 -3.31
C VAL A 243 16.27 1.34 -2.43
N HIS A 244 16.13 2.52 -3.01
CA HIS A 244 15.81 3.71 -2.26
C HIS A 244 14.43 3.62 -1.61
N GLY A 245 14.38 3.98 -0.34
CA GLY A 245 13.15 4.01 0.45
C GLY A 245 13.23 5.01 1.60
N ASN A 246 12.07 5.27 2.18
CA ASN A 246 11.90 6.17 3.31
C ASN A 246 11.80 5.39 4.62
N TYR A 247 12.62 5.81 5.60
CA TYR A 247 12.77 5.15 6.89
C TYR A 247 12.77 6.17 8.03
N LEU A 248 12.29 5.76 9.22
CA LEU A 248 12.35 6.57 10.44
C LEU A 248 13.79 6.66 10.96
N LYS A 249 14.31 7.87 11.10
CA LYS A 249 15.66 8.16 11.61
C LYS A 249 15.91 7.54 12.99
N GLU A 250 14.91 7.55 13.87
CA GLU A 250 15.03 6.97 15.21
C GLU A 250 15.30 5.48 15.17
N SER A 251 14.64 4.71 14.29
CA SER A 251 14.92 3.27 14.14
C SER A 251 16.37 3.00 13.70
N ILE A 252 16.93 3.90 12.89
CA ILE A 252 18.32 3.83 12.43
C ILE A 252 19.28 4.11 13.59
N ARG A 253 19.04 5.18 14.38
CA ARG A 253 19.84 5.52 15.56
C ARG A 253 19.89 4.38 16.57
N ARG A 254 18.80 3.67 16.78
CA ARG A 254 18.74 2.48 17.66
C ARG A 254 19.66 1.35 17.25
N THR A 255 20.07 1.30 15.98
CA THR A 255 21.06 0.32 15.49
C THR A 255 22.50 0.81 15.61
N GLY A 256 22.73 2.03 16.13
CA GLY A 256 24.05 2.63 16.27
C GLY A 256 24.55 3.34 14.99
N LEU A 257 23.70 3.49 13.98
CA LEU A 257 24.02 4.21 12.75
C LEU A 257 23.57 5.67 12.83
N ASP A 258 24.31 6.56 12.13
CA ASP A 258 23.88 7.94 11.95
C ASP A 258 22.95 8.03 10.71
N PRO A 259 21.68 8.40 10.87
CA PRO A 259 20.74 8.51 9.74
C PRO A 259 21.10 9.64 8.77
N ASP A 260 21.91 10.62 9.19
CA ASP A 260 22.32 11.75 8.36
C ASP A 260 23.66 11.49 7.64
N ASP A 261 24.36 10.37 7.95
CA ASP A 261 25.61 9.91 7.30
C ASP A 261 25.54 8.41 6.94
N LEU A 262 24.55 8.04 6.12
CA LEU A 262 24.38 6.66 5.67
C LEU A 262 25.20 6.37 4.41
N PRO A 263 25.96 5.25 4.37
CA PRO A 263 26.63 4.82 3.15
C PRO A 263 25.66 4.53 2.01
N VAL A 264 26.14 4.64 0.76
CA VAL A 264 25.35 4.24 -0.41
C VAL A 264 25.25 2.72 -0.49
N GLY A 265 24.03 2.20 -0.55
CA GLY A 265 23.76 0.76 -0.65
C GLY A 265 24.06 0.19 -2.04
N ASN A 266 24.28 -1.12 -2.12
CA ASN A 266 24.57 -1.83 -3.36
C ASN A 266 23.34 -2.64 -3.82
N LYS A 267 22.82 -2.35 -5.02
CA LYS A 267 21.66 -3.03 -5.63
C LYS A 267 21.86 -4.55 -5.81
N SER A 268 23.09 -5.02 -5.96
CA SER A 268 23.38 -6.47 -6.11
C SER A 268 23.12 -7.30 -4.85
N LYS A 269 22.90 -6.63 -3.70
CA LYS A 269 22.57 -7.29 -2.41
C LYS A 269 21.09 -7.40 -2.13
N MET A 270 20.22 -6.95 -3.04
CA MET A 270 18.77 -7.10 -2.89
C MET A 270 18.38 -8.58 -2.97
N SER A 271 17.87 -9.14 -1.88
CA SER A 271 17.41 -10.52 -1.80
C SER A 271 16.17 -10.60 -0.93
N PHE A 272 15.13 -11.25 -1.46
CA PHE A 272 13.91 -11.61 -0.71
C PHE A 272 14.00 -13.03 -0.14
N LYS A 273 15.14 -13.73 -0.36
CA LYS A 273 15.31 -15.14 0.03
C LYS A 273 15.59 -15.35 1.51
N ASP A 274 16.31 -14.44 2.17
CA ASP A 274 16.77 -14.67 3.56
C ASP A 274 16.89 -13.38 4.36
N GLY A 275 16.20 -13.37 5.52
CA GLY A 275 16.33 -12.33 6.53
C GLY A 275 17.64 -12.33 7.32
N ARG A 276 18.79 -12.57 6.68
CA ARG A 276 20.10 -12.71 7.34
C ARG A 276 21.07 -11.54 7.13
N SER A 277 20.61 -10.32 6.98
CA SER A 277 21.50 -9.16 7.10
C SER A 277 21.62 -8.70 8.56
N LYS A 278 22.78 -8.10 8.94
CA LYS A 278 23.11 -7.72 10.32
C LYS A 278 22.15 -6.71 10.97
N ALA A 279 21.45 -5.88 10.21
CA ALA A 279 20.21 -5.18 10.65
C ALA A 279 19.14 -5.65 9.70
N LYS A 280 18.12 -6.36 10.20
CA LYS A 280 17.04 -6.86 9.35
C LYS A 280 16.23 -5.68 8.89
N ALA A 281 16.46 -5.25 7.64
CA ALA A 281 15.59 -4.31 6.96
C ALA A 281 14.12 -4.73 7.22
N TRP A 282 13.26 -3.78 7.55
CA TRP A 282 11.84 -3.98 7.87
C TRP A 282 11.51 -4.56 9.25
N LYS A 283 12.44 -5.16 9.96
CA LYS A 283 12.24 -5.62 11.34
C LYS A 283 12.78 -4.60 12.35
N ASP A 284 14.02 -4.16 12.13
CA ASP A 284 14.76 -3.27 13.04
C ASP A 284 14.86 -1.84 12.48
N ILE A 285 14.74 -1.68 11.15
CA ILE A 285 14.71 -0.40 10.44
C ILE A 285 13.30 -0.18 9.92
N TRP A 286 12.63 0.83 10.43
CA TRP A 286 11.20 1.05 10.23
C TRP A 286 10.91 1.96 9.05
N GLY A 287 10.11 1.46 8.11
CA GLY A 287 9.68 2.24 6.96
C GLY A 287 8.53 3.18 7.35
N ALA A 288 8.62 4.44 6.94
CA ALA A 288 7.51 5.39 7.09
C ALA A 288 7.56 6.46 6.02
N GLY A 289 6.40 6.97 5.61
CA GLY A 289 6.29 8.12 4.73
C GLY A 289 6.25 9.43 5.49
N GLN A 290 6.42 10.55 4.79
CA GLN A 290 6.41 11.89 5.38
C GLN A 290 5.05 12.29 5.96
N GLY A 291 4.00 11.52 5.70
CA GLY A 291 2.68 11.65 6.33
C GLY A 291 2.70 11.41 7.85
N VAL A 292 3.78 10.91 8.45
CA VAL A 292 3.94 10.77 9.91
C VAL A 292 3.60 12.05 10.66
N ALA A 293 3.92 13.22 10.10
CA ALA A 293 3.65 14.51 10.71
C ALA A 293 2.17 14.79 11.01
N MET A 294 1.26 14.01 10.42
CA MET A 294 -0.19 14.13 10.61
C MET A 294 -0.78 13.02 11.48
N ILE A 295 0.08 12.16 12.07
CA ILE A 295 -0.33 11.00 12.87
C ILE A 295 0.03 11.26 14.33
N ASN A 296 -0.98 11.30 15.20
CA ASN A 296 -0.82 11.66 16.62
C ASN A 296 -1.38 10.61 17.59
N ASP A 297 -1.88 9.49 17.07
CA ASP A 297 -2.44 8.38 17.83
C ASP A 297 -2.43 7.05 17.02
N PHE A 298 -2.81 5.95 17.67
CA PHE A 298 -2.97 4.63 17.02
C PHE A 298 -4.26 3.91 17.47
N PRO A 299 -5.44 4.46 17.09
CA PRO A 299 -6.74 3.87 17.38
C PRO A 299 -7.03 2.64 16.49
N PRO A 300 -8.18 1.96 16.67
CA PRO A 300 -8.64 0.95 15.72
C PRO A 300 -8.74 1.48 14.28
N ALA A 301 -8.49 0.62 13.28
CA ALA A 301 -8.55 1.00 11.87
C ALA A 301 -9.93 1.52 11.44
N GLU A 302 -11.02 1.00 12.01
CA GLU A 302 -12.38 1.52 11.78
C GLU A 302 -12.49 3.00 12.18
N GLU A 303 -11.92 3.39 13.32
CA GLU A 303 -11.92 4.79 13.78
C GLU A 303 -11.05 5.68 12.87
N ILE A 304 -9.89 5.17 12.39
CA ILE A 304 -9.05 5.89 11.44
C ILE A 304 -9.85 6.21 10.17
N VAL A 305 -10.53 5.21 9.58
CA VAL A 305 -11.32 5.38 8.36
C VAL A 305 -12.49 6.32 8.58
N ALA A 306 -13.20 6.20 9.71
CA ALA A 306 -14.30 7.09 10.07
C ALA A 306 -13.85 8.56 10.20
N ARG A 307 -12.70 8.79 10.85
CA ARG A 307 -12.09 10.13 11.02
C ARG A 307 -11.66 10.69 9.67
N MET A 308 -10.96 9.90 8.84
CA MET A 308 -10.58 10.31 7.49
C MET A 308 -11.81 10.63 6.63
N LYS A 309 -12.91 9.87 6.78
CA LYS A 309 -14.17 10.16 6.06
C LYS A 309 -14.78 11.50 6.49
N ALA A 310 -14.83 11.79 7.78
CA ALA A 310 -15.32 13.07 8.29
C ALA A 310 -14.46 14.25 7.80
N GLU A 311 -13.14 14.13 7.85
CA GLU A 311 -12.20 15.13 7.32
C GLU A 311 -12.38 15.37 5.82
N TYR A 312 -12.54 14.28 5.06
CA TYR A 312 -12.79 14.32 3.62
C TYR A 312 -14.10 15.09 3.31
N ASP A 313 -15.20 14.74 3.99
CA ASP A 313 -16.50 15.35 3.77
C ASP A 313 -16.48 16.85 4.15
N GLU A 314 -15.85 17.20 5.25
CA GLU A 314 -15.70 18.58 5.67
C GLU A 314 -14.90 19.41 4.65
N ALA A 315 -13.77 18.85 4.16
CA ALA A 315 -12.94 19.49 3.14
C ALA A 315 -13.70 19.67 1.83
N TYR A 316 -14.44 18.63 1.40
CA TYR A 316 -15.26 18.69 0.20
C TYR A 316 -16.35 19.77 0.30
N ALA A 317 -17.07 19.81 1.42
CA ALA A 317 -18.08 20.84 1.68
C ALA A 317 -17.49 22.26 1.64
N LYS A 318 -16.30 22.47 2.22
CA LYS A 318 -15.60 23.76 2.17
C LYS A 318 -15.22 24.18 0.73
N LEU A 319 -14.83 23.22 -0.13
CA LEU A 319 -14.55 23.52 -1.54
C LEU A 319 -15.81 23.90 -2.31
N CYS A 320 -16.91 23.18 -2.12
CA CYS A 320 -18.18 23.46 -2.78
C CYS A 320 -18.77 24.82 -2.38
N ASN A 321 -18.61 25.24 -1.11
CA ASN A 321 -19.15 26.49 -0.59
C ASN A 321 -18.29 27.75 -0.91
N ARG A 322 -17.15 27.59 -1.60
CA ARG A 322 -16.29 28.73 -2.04
C ARG A 322 -16.74 29.38 -3.36
N ARG A 323 -17.89 28.96 -3.91
CA ARG A 323 -18.45 29.52 -5.15
C ARG A 323 -19.54 30.53 -4.86
#